data_34ac85c8fdd8395d455d46849b20aefb
#
_entry.id   34ac85c8fdd8395d455d46849b20aefb
#
_cell.length_a   1.000
_cell.length_b   1.000
_cell.length_c   1.000
_cell.angle_alpha   90.00
_cell.angle_beta   90.00
_cell.angle_gamma   90.00
#
_symmetry.space_group_name_H-M   'P 1'
#
loop_
_entity.id
_entity.type
_entity.pdbx_description
1 polymer ?
#
loop_
_entity_poly.entity_id
_entity_poly.type
_entity_poly.pdbx_seq_one_letter_code
_entity_poly.pdbx_strand_id
1 'polypeptide(L)'
;MKKYRCKSCGYITDEEIKEDFLCPLCGVNKEYFEEIIVLDEEEKPKSIPVDEDNPSIQRIVKRCINCGRCKTICENIVGIKYDREKCKNNICIGCGQCILNCPVGALVTKYNYKAVEQAINDDSKVVVCITAPAVRTSLGESFGMEPGTLVEKRMVSSLKEIGFDYVFDVTFGADLTVMEEATELIDRIQNNKRLPMFTSCCPSWVKYARVFTPFLLDNLSTTKSPISIQSTIIKKYFSKLKGIDESDIIVVALTPCTSKKLERTISGLDTTDFVITASEYSIWLKERGIDFNKLQDKEFDSLFGRGSGAGIIFGASGGVCEAIVRTMYYMLTNKTPSKRLLEFTEIRGLKKAKEATVIINGIKINVLVVQSLPALSNIIDEVKEENSKYHLIEVMNCVGGCIGGGGEPLSIISKQDEVRIKRYKTLYECDKDAKIKSSYENPDIKRIYKEFIGKPSNEKAQELLHIKYKDESDLLN
;
A
#
# COMPACT_ATOMS: atom_id res chain seq x y z
N MET A 1 -13.89 33.58 -12.14
CA MET A 1 -12.55 34.21 -12.11
C MET A 1 -11.57 33.33 -12.89
N LYS A 2 -10.76 33.90 -13.81
CA LYS A 2 -9.72 33.13 -14.53
C LYS A 2 -8.56 32.83 -13.58
N LYS A 3 -8.12 31.58 -13.53
CA LYS A 3 -6.92 31.14 -12.81
C LYS A 3 -6.10 30.22 -13.69
N TYR A 4 -4.82 30.08 -13.38
CA TYR A 4 -3.89 29.24 -14.11
C TYR A 4 -3.43 28.08 -13.23
N ARG A 5 -3.43 26.87 -13.79
CA ARG A 5 -3.05 25.65 -13.10
C ARG A 5 -1.87 24.97 -13.76
N CYS A 6 -0.87 24.62 -12.97
CA CYS A 6 0.23 23.76 -13.41
C CYS A 6 -0.26 22.32 -13.61
N LYS A 7 -0.17 21.78 -14.82
CA LYS A 7 -0.56 20.39 -15.17
C LYS A 7 0.34 19.33 -14.52
N SER A 8 1.55 19.72 -14.13
CA SER A 8 2.53 18.81 -13.53
C SER A 8 2.28 18.58 -12.03
N CYS A 9 2.11 19.65 -11.23
CA CYS A 9 2.00 19.54 -9.76
C CYS A 9 0.69 20.06 -9.17
N GLY A 10 -0.21 20.64 -10.01
CA GLY A 10 -1.48 21.21 -9.57
C GLY A 10 -1.39 22.58 -8.90
N TYR A 11 -0.23 23.24 -8.88
CA TYR A 11 -0.09 24.61 -8.38
C TYR A 11 -1.07 25.55 -9.12
N ILE A 12 -1.77 26.41 -8.37
CA ILE A 12 -2.70 27.38 -8.93
C ILE A 12 -2.27 28.78 -8.55
N THR A 13 -2.33 29.68 -9.54
CA THR A 13 -2.15 31.11 -9.35
C THR A 13 -3.27 31.88 -10.07
N ASP A 14 -3.60 33.04 -9.57
CA ASP A 14 -4.43 34.04 -10.21
C ASP A 14 -3.59 35.08 -10.99
N GLU A 15 -2.27 35.00 -10.87
CA GLU A 15 -1.36 35.80 -11.67
C GLU A 15 -1.28 35.29 -13.11
N GLU A 16 -1.25 36.20 -14.07
CA GLU A 16 -1.07 35.88 -15.48
C GLU A 16 0.29 35.23 -15.72
N ILE A 17 0.29 34.07 -16.40
CA ILE A 17 1.51 33.31 -16.66
C ILE A 17 2.32 33.95 -17.77
N LYS A 18 3.40 34.62 -17.41
CA LYS A 18 4.37 35.23 -18.34
C LYS A 18 5.29 34.17 -18.97
N GLU A 19 6.04 34.58 -20.03
CA GLU A 19 6.92 33.66 -20.77
C GLU A 19 8.00 33.03 -19.90
N ASP A 20 8.53 33.75 -18.94
CA ASP A 20 9.60 33.37 -18.01
C ASP A 20 9.09 32.72 -16.71
N PHE A 21 7.77 32.51 -16.59
CA PHE A 21 7.19 31.96 -15.38
C PHE A 21 7.62 30.52 -15.16
N LEU A 22 8.16 30.23 -14.00
CA LEU A 22 8.44 28.88 -13.52
C LEU A 22 7.52 28.52 -12.36
N CYS A 23 6.96 27.33 -12.40
CA CYS A 23 6.12 26.84 -11.32
C CYS A 23 6.89 26.81 -9.98
N PRO A 24 6.44 27.53 -8.93
CA PRO A 24 7.17 27.60 -7.66
C PRO A 24 7.22 26.27 -6.89
N LEU A 25 6.37 25.27 -7.27
CA LEU A 25 6.37 23.96 -6.63
C LEU A 25 7.20 22.91 -7.39
N CYS A 26 7.24 22.95 -8.72
CA CYS A 26 7.89 21.90 -9.49
C CYS A 26 8.83 22.39 -10.60
N GLY A 27 9.01 23.71 -10.74
CA GLY A 27 9.99 24.32 -11.65
C GLY A 27 9.65 24.23 -13.15
N VAL A 28 8.49 23.69 -13.56
CA VAL A 28 8.13 23.62 -14.98
C VAL A 28 7.72 24.99 -15.53
N ASN A 29 7.92 25.19 -16.83
CA ASN A 29 7.66 26.45 -17.51
C ASN A 29 6.17 26.65 -17.86
N LYS A 30 5.84 27.78 -18.52
CA LYS A 30 4.50 28.20 -18.93
C LYS A 30 3.71 27.14 -19.71
N GLU A 31 4.34 26.32 -20.54
CA GLU A 31 3.70 25.33 -21.38
C GLU A 31 2.93 24.26 -20.59
N TYR A 32 3.31 24.08 -19.33
CA TYR A 32 2.65 23.17 -18.39
C TYR A 32 1.50 23.80 -17.63
N PHE A 33 1.12 25.06 -17.96
CA PHE A 33 -0.04 25.71 -17.36
C PHE A 33 -1.26 25.69 -18.28
N GLU A 34 -2.41 25.53 -17.67
CA GLU A 34 -3.70 25.65 -18.36
C GLU A 34 -4.57 26.68 -17.63
N GLU A 35 -5.36 27.43 -18.40
CA GLU A 35 -6.37 28.33 -17.86
C GLU A 35 -7.53 27.50 -17.30
N ILE A 36 -7.98 27.82 -16.09
CA ILE A 36 -9.14 27.21 -15.46
C ILE A 36 -10.18 28.30 -15.09
N ILE A 37 -11.45 28.00 -15.35
CA ILE A 37 -12.56 28.89 -14.95
C ILE A 37 -13.06 28.41 -13.59
N VAL A 38 -13.04 29.30 -12.60
CA VAL A 38 -13.60 29.03 -11.27
C VAL A 38 -15.05 29.53 -11.27
N LEU A 39 -15.99 28.57 -11.15
CA LEU A 39 -17.43 28.84 -11.07
C LEU A 39 -17.84 29.48 -9.72
N ASP A 40 -18.99 30.14 -9.65
CA ASP A 40 -19.52 30.71 -8.41
C ASP A 40 -19.92 29.61 -7.40
N GLU A 41 -19.95 29.96 -6.10
CA GLU A 41 -20.09 28.93 -5.03
C GLU A 41 -21.43 28.19 -5.06
N GLU A 42 -22.49 28.81 -5.52
CA GLU A 42 -23.83 28.19 -5.57
C GLU A 42 -23.99 27.14 -6.67
N GLU A 43 -23.17 27.17 -7.73
CA GLU A 43 -23.25 26.27 -8.87
C GLU A 43 -22.25 25.08 -8.77
N LYS A 44 -21.40 25.05 -7.77
CA LYS A 44 -20.32 24.05 -7.67
C LYS A 44 -20.81 22.74 -7.06
N PRO A 45 -20.48 21.59 -7.66
CA PRO A 45 -20.66 20.31 -7.01
C PRO A 45 -19.93 20.27 -5.67
N LYS A 46 -20.61 19.79 -4.62
CA LYS A 46 -19.99 19.66 -3.29
C LYS A 46 -18.87 18.61 -3.34
N SER A 47 -17.69 18.97 -2.89
CA SER A 47 -16.57 18.02 -2.73
C SER A 47 -16.85 17.01 -1.60
N ILE A 48 -16.14 15.86 -1.59
CA ILE A 48 -16.26 14.89 -0.48
C ILE A 48 -15.94 15.55 0.87
N PRO A 49 -16.58 15.15 1.97
CA PRO A 49 -16.14 15.54 3.30
C PRO A 49 -14.74 14.98 3.58
N VAL A 50 -13.94 15.74 4.31
CA VAL A 50 -12.66 15.28 4.87
C VAL A 50 -12.61 15.83 6.29
N ASP A 51 -12.71 14.94 7.27
CA ASP A 51 -12.73 15.30 8.67
C ASP A 51 -11.34 15.75 9.12
N GLU A 52 -11.27 16.65 10.09
CA GLU A 52 -10.00 17.19 10.60
C GLU A 52 -9.14 16.11 11.26
N ASP A 53 -9.77 15.13 11.87
CA ASP A 53 -9.13 13.97 12.52
C ASP A 53 -8.79 12.83 11.55
N ASN A 54 -9.14 12.92 10.25
CA ASN A 54 -8.79 11.90 9.27
C ASN A 54 -7.28 11.64 9.29
N PRO A 55 -6.81 10.41 9.57
CA PRO A 55 -5.39 10.15 9.73
C PRO A 55 -4.64 10.10 8.40
N SER A 56 -5.36 9.95 7.28
CA SER A 56 -4.79 9.64 5.96
C SER A 56 -4.75 10.83 5.02
N ILE A 57 -5.79 11.65 5.05
CA ILE A 57 -6.06 12.68 4.03
C ILE A 57 -6.38 14.01 4.73
N GLN A 58 -5.87 15.10 4.17
CA GLN A 58 -6.26 16.44 4.57
C GLN A 58 -6.59 17.29 3.36
N ARG A 59 -7.40 18.34 3.58
CA ARG A 59 -7.76 19.33 2.56
C ARG A 59 -7.12 20.67 2.84
N ILE A 60 -6.43 21.20 1.85
CA ILE A 60 -5.97 22.58 1.82
C ILE A 60 -7.11 23.44 1.23
N VAL A 61 -7.95 23.98 2.11
CA VAL A 61 -9.19 24.67 1.74
C VAL A 61 -8.96 25.77 0.72
N LYS A 62 -7.91 26.58 0.89
CA LYS A 62 -7.55 27.68 -0.02
C LYS A 62 -7.27 27.25 -1.47
N ARG A 63 -6.91 25.98 -1.70
CA ARG A 63 -6.68 25.43 -3.04
C ARG A 63 -7.94 24.82 -3.66
N CYS A 64 -8.96 24.52 -2.87
CA CYS A 64 -10.14 23.80 -3.34
C CYS A 64 -11.04 24.70 -4.20
N ILE A 65 -11.20 24.32 -5.48
CA ILE A 65 -12.12 24.98 -6.43
C ILE A 65 -13.53 24.35 -6.42
N ASN A 66 -13.79 23.44 -5.51
CA ASN A 66 -15.07 22.74 -5.33
C ASN A 66 -15.64 22.07 -6.61
N CYS A 67 -14.77 21.53 -7.48
CA CYS A 67 -15.15 20.94 -8.78
C CYS A 67 -15.85 19.58 -8.69
N GLY A 68 -15.98 18.98 -7.52
CA GLY A 68 -16.65 17.68 -7.29
C GLY A 68 -15.89 16.43 -7.78
N ARG A 69 -14.75 16.57 -8.47
CA ARG A 69 -14.03 15.41 -9.03
C ARG A 69 -13.67 14.35 -7.97
N CYS A 70 -13.29 14.75 -6.76
CA CYS A 70 -13.04 13.85 -5.65
C CYS A 70 -14.27 13.01 -5.27
N LYS A 71 -15.48 13.57 -5.35
CA LYS A 71 -16.73 12.85 -5.15
C LYS A 71 -16.93 11.80 -6.25
N THR A 72 -16.80 12.19 -7.51
CA THR A 72 -16.89 11.27 -8.67
C THR A 72 -15.91 10.10 -8.57
N ILE A 73 -14.67 10.36 -8.15
CA ILE A 73 -13.64 9.31 -7.95
C ILE A 73 -14.06 8.37 -6.81
N CYS A 74 -14.54 8.91 -5.71
CA CYS A 74 -14.94 8.10 -4.56
C CYS A 74 -16.14 7.20 -4.89
N GLU A 75 -17.13 7.73 -5.58
CA GLU A 75 -18.34 7.00 -5.97
C GLU A 75 -18.07 5.95 -7.07
N ASN A 76 -17.34 6.31 -8.12
CA ASN A 76 -17.23 5.49 -9.33
C ASN A 76 -16.01 4.58 -9.37
N ILE A 77 -14.93 4.93 -8.67
CA ILE A 77 -13.67 4.18 -8.66
C ILE A 77 -13.46 3.44 -7.34
N VAL A 78 -13.87 4.06 -6.22
CA VAL A 78 -13.73 3.46 -4.89
C VAL A 78 -15.01 2.75 -4.45
N GLY A 79 -16.17 3.13 -4.98
CA GLY A 79 -17.47 2.52 -4.68
C GLY A 79 -18.16 3.07 -3.42
N ILE A 80 -17.68 4.18 -2.87
CA ILE A 80 -18.28 4.80 -1.68
C ILE A 80 -19.13 5.99 -2.09
N LYS A 81 -20.42 5.92 -1.79
CA LYS A 81 -21.36 7.04 -1.96
C LYS A 81 -21.46 7.81 -0.66
N TYR A 82 -21.07 9.09 -0.69
CA TYR A 82 -21.23 9.99 0.44
C TYR A 82 -22.61 10.66 0.40
N ASP A 83 -23.47 10.29 1.34
CA ASP A 83 -24.66 11.04 1.69
C ASP A 83 -24.34 11.88 2.93
N ARG A 84 -24.20 13.21 2.75
CA ARG A 84 -23.83 14.13 3.84
C ARG A 84 -24.88 14.21 4.95
N GLU A 85 -26.12 13.88 4.65
CA GLU A 85 -27.21 13.91 5.63
C GLU A 85 -27.21 12.64 6.49
N LYS A 86 -26.74 11.53 5.92
CA LYS A 86 -26.71 10.20 6.58
C LYS A 86 -25.35 9.84 7.14
N CYS A 87 -24.26 10.17 6.43
CA CYS A 87 -22.91 9.84 6.88
C CYS A 87 -22.37 10.92 7.81
N LYS A 88 -22.73 10.85 9.09
CA LYS A 88 -22.22 11.76 10.13
C LYS A 88 -20.80 11.44 10.56
N ASN A 89 -20.34 10.22 10.31
CA ASN A 89 -19.06 9.69 10.78
C ASN A 89 -18.07 9.46 9.63
N ASN A 90 -16.82 9.31 9.98
CA ASN A 90 -15.74 9.10 9.02
C ASN A 90 -15.77 7.68 8.41
N ILE A 91 -16.50 7.52 7.31
CA ILE A 91 -16.55 6.29 6.51
C ILE A 91 -15.42 6.20 5.47
N CYS A 92 -14.51 7.17 5.46
CA CYS A 92 -13.39 7.21 4.54
C CYS A 92 -12.46 6.01 4.76
N ILE A 93 -12.16 5.27 3.68
CA ILE A 93 -11.23 4.14 3.74
C ILE A 93 -9.75 4.55 3.60
N GLY A 94 -9.47 5.84 3.60
CA GLY A 94 -8.12 6.38 3.59
C GLY A 94 -7.31 6.15 2.30
N CYS A 95 -7.92 5.71 1.20
CA CYS A 95 -7.20 5.19 0.02
C CYS A 95 -6.42 6.23 -0.79
N GLY A 96 -6.70 7.54 -0.64
CA GLY A 96 -6.00 8.63 -1.32
C GLY A 96 -6.22 8.72 -2.83
N GLN A 97 -7.15 7.97 -3.43
CA GLN A 97 -7.44 8.09 -4.87
C GLN A 97 -7.96 9.49 -5.24
N CYS A 98 -8.62 10.16 -4.31
CA CYS A 98 -9.03 11.56 -4.44
C CYS A 98 -7.82 12.53 -4.49
N ILE A 99 -6.69 12.20 -3.86
CA ILE A 99 -5.43 12.96 -3.94
C ILE A 99 -4.88 12.90 -5.36
N LEU A 100 -4.70 11.69 -5.90
CA LEU A 100 -4.14 11.47 -7.24
C LEU A 100 -4.97 12.10 -8.35
N ASN A 101 -6.25 12.35 -8.09
CA ASN A 101 -7.20 12.87 -9.07
C ASN A 101 -7.64 14.30 -8.77
N CYS A 102 -7.10 14.96 -7.74
CA CYS A 102 -7.40 16.34 -7.43
C CYS A 102 -6.67 17.26 -8.42
N PRO A 103 -7.39 17.97 -9.31
CA PRO A 103 -6.75 18.74 -10.38
C PRO A 103 -5.97 19.97 -9.90
N VAL A 104 -6.16 20.33 -8.63
CA VAL A 104 -5.61 21.55 -8.03
C VAL A 104 -4.74 21.25 -6.79
N GLY A 105 -4.49 19.96 -6.49
CA GLY A 105 -3.71 19.58 -5.33
C GLY A 105 -4.28 20.07 -3.99
N ALA A 106 -5.60 20.22 -3.91
CA ALA A 106 -6.27 20.63 -2.66
C ALA A 106 -6.40 19.48 -1.66
N LEU A 107 -6.38 18.23 -2.13
CA LEU A 107 -6.33 17.04 -1.29
C LEU A 107 -4.90 16.52 -1.27
N VAL A 108 -4.37 16.32 -0.09
CA VAL A 108 -3.02 15.82 0.13
C VAL A 108 -3.02 14.77 1.23
N THR A 109 -1.96 13.97 1.32
CA THR A 109 -1.77 13.07 2.47
C THR A 109 -1.59 13.90 3.75
N LYS A 110 -2.05 13.38 4.88
CA LYS A 110 -1.77 14.01 6.19
C LYS A 110 -0.31 13.73 6.55
N TYR A 111 0.51 14.77 6.71
CA TYR A 111 1.95 14.63 6.90
C TYR A 111 2.31 14.15 8.29
N ASN A 112 3.22 13.18 8.38
CA ASN A 112 3.79 12.67 9.61
C ASN A 112 5.31 12.90 9.70
N TYR A 113 5.98 13.30 8.62
CA TYR A 113 7.44 13.39 8.57
C TYR A 113 8.04 14.34 9.61
N LYS A 114 7.33 15.40 10.01
CA LYS A 114 7.81 16.30 11.07
C LYS A 114 7.89 15.62 12.44
N ALA A 115 6.93 14.75 12.78
CA ALA A 115 6.98 13.96 14.00
C ALA A 115 8.08 12.88 13.93
N VAL A 116 8.30 12.30 12.75
CA VAL A 116 9.44 11.39 12.52
C VAL A 116 10.77 12.11 12.68
N GLU A 117 10.89 13.32 12.17
CA GLU A 117 12.09 14.16 12.32
C GLU A 117 12.39 14.45 13.81
N GLN A 118 11.36 14.70 14.60
CA GLN A 118 11.52 14.85 16.06
C GLN A 118 12.01 13.56 16.74
N ALA A 119 11.47 12.40 16.32
CA ALA A 119 11.92 11.12 16.85
C ALA A 119 13.39 10.81 16.46
N ILE A 120 13.81 11.14 15.24
CA ILE A 120 15.21 10.97 14.79
C ILE A 120 16.18 11.87 15.60
N ASN A 121 15.73 13.05 16.02
CA ASN A 121 16.53 13.98 16.80
C ASN A 121 16.52 13.68 18.32
N ASP A 122 15.83 12.64 18.76
CA ASP A 122 15.80 12.18 20.15
C ASP A 122 16.80 11.04 20.34
N ASP A 123 17.96 11.34 20.94
CA ASP A 123 19.05 10.39 21.18
C ASP A 123 18.62 9.18 22.06
N SER A 124 17.48 9.26 22.75
CA SER A 124 16.94 8.14 23.54
C SER A 124 16.18 7.12 22.68
N LYS A 125 15.92 7.41 21.41
CA LYS A 125 15.14 6.57 20.51
C LYS A 125 16.01 5.93 19.43
N VAL A 126 15.62 4.72 19.02
CA VAL A 126 16.15 4.03 17.87
C VAL A 126 15.08 4.03 16.79
N VAL A 127 15.32 4.77 15.72
CA VAL A 127 14.32 4.99 14.67
C VAL A 127 14.59 4.08 13.47
N VAL A 128 13.66 3.15 13.24
CA VAL A 128 13.75 2.13 12.21
C VAL A 128 12.80 2.46 11.07
N CYS A 129 13.31 2.55 9.83
CA CYS A 129 12.47 2.65 8.65
C CYS A 129 12.26 1.29 7.99
N ILE A 130 11.02 0.98 7.64
CA ILE A 130 10.66 -0.17 6.81
C ILE A 130 10.04 0.32 5.50
N THR A 131 10.52 -0.20 4.34
CA THR A 131 10.14 0.34 3.03
C THR A 131 9.29 -0.63 2.24
N ALA A 132 8.12 -0.18 1.78
CA ALA A 132 7.24 -1.00 0.94
C ALA A 132 7.81 -1.19 -0.49
N PRO A 133 7.61 -2.37 -1.12
CA PRO A 133 8.25 -2.71 -2.39
C PRO A 133 7.91 -1.75 -3.54
N ALA A 134 6.71 -1.16 -3.59
CA ALA A 134 6.32 -0.25 -4.67
C ALA A 134 7.15 1.06 -4.68
N VAL A 135 7.58 1.56 -3.51
CA VAL A 135 8.30 2.83 -3.40
C VAL A 135 9.61 2.84 -4.18
N ARG A 136 10.29 1.67 -4.28
CA ARG A 136 11.54 1.53 -5.04
C ARG A 136 11.41 1.80 -6.53
N THR A 137 10.17 1.75 -7.08
CA THR A 137 9.88 1.95 -8.50
C THR A 137 9.24 3.29 -8.81
N SER A 138 8.93 4.10 -7.78
CA SER A 138 8.16 5.33 -7.93
C SER A 138 8.87 6.58 -7.38
N LEU A 139 9.65 6.45 -6.31
CA LEU A 139 10.25 7.59 -5.61
C LEU A 139 11.11 8.47 -6.53
N GLY A 140 11.83 7.87 -7.49
CA GLY A 140 12.69 8.58 -8.45
C GLY A 140 11.93 9.59 -9.32
N GLU A 141 10.63 9.38 -9.55
CA GLU A 141 9.79 10.29 -10.33
C GLU A 141 9.71 11.71 -9.71
N SER A 142 9.75 11.80 -8.38
CA SER A 142 9.78 13.08 -7.65
C SER A 142 11.06 13.87 -7.86
N PHE A 143 12.09 13.25 -8.46
CA PHE A 143 13.43 13.81 -8.72
C PHE A 143 13.77 13.79 -10.22
N GLY A 144 12.75 13.74 -11.08
CA GLY A 144 12.89 13.87 -12.53
C GLY A 144 13.29 12.58 -13.26
N MET A 145 13.29 11.44 -12.59
CA MET A 145 13.56 10.15 -13.24
C MET A 145 12.32 9.62 -13.97
N GLU A 146 12.53 8.81 -14.99
CA GLU A 146 11.45 8.13 -15.69
C GLU A 146 10.63 7.22 -14.74
N PRO A 147 9.29 7.20 -14.91
CA PRO A 147 8.45 6.28 -14.14
C PRO A 147 8.93 4.84 -14.22
N GLY A 148 8.92 4.14 -13.10
CA GLY A 148 9.41 2.78 -13.02
C GLY A 148 10.93 2.62 -12.87
N THR A 149 11.71 3.71 -12.80
CA THR A 149 13.14 3.61 -12.52
C THR A 149 13.38 2.97 -11.14
N LEU A 150 14.17 1.90 -11.10
CA LEU A 150 14.54 1.23 -9.85
C LEU A 150 15.51 2.08 -9.05
N VAL A 151 15.09 2.57 -7.88
CA VAL A 151 15.91 3.44 -7.01
C VAL A 151 16.09 2.85 -5.60
N GLU A 152 15.98 1.54 -5.44
CA GLU A 152 16.03 0.85 -4.15
C GLU A 152 17.22 1.26 -3.29
N LYS A 153 18.44 1.08 -3.81
CA LYS A 153 19.67 1.36 -3.07
C LYS A 153 19.86 2.84 -2.77
N ARG A 154 19.45 3.70 -3.70
CA ARG A 154 19.49 5.15 -3.52
C ARG A 154 18.45 5.63 -2.52
N MET A 155 17.27 4.99 -2.48
CA MET A 155 16.26 5.19 -1.44
C MET A 155 16.81 4.84 -0.06
N VAL A 156 17.49 3.70 0.09
CA VAL A 156 18.15 3.32 1.36
C VAL A 156 19.18 4.37 1.76
N SER A 157 20.00 4.82 0.82
CA SER A 157 20.99 5.88 1.08
C SER A 157 20.33 7.16 1.59
N SER A 158 19.24 7.59 0.96
CA SER A 158 18.54 8.81 1.37
C SER A 158 17.94 8.69 2.79
N LEU A 159 17.43 7.52 3.16
CA LEU A 159 16.92 7.26 4.50
C LEU A 159 18.04 7.31 5.54
N LYS A 160 19.20 6.73 5.25
CA LYS A 160 20.38 6.85 6.12
C LYS A 160 20.87 8.29 6.24
N GLU A 161 20.79 9.09 5.17
CA GLU A 161 21.16 10.51 5.18
C GLU A 161 20.20 11.37 6.02
N ILE A 162 18.91 11.02 6.05
CA ILE A 162 17.92 11.66 6.92
C ILE A 162 18.20 11.38 8.41
N GLY A 163 18.82 10.23 8.74
CA GLY A 163 19.20 9.88 10.11
C GLY A 163 18.52 8.63 10.67
N PHE A 164 17.90 7.78 9.85
CA PHE A 164 17.37 6.50 10.35
C PHE A 164 18.51 5.56 10.79
N ASP A 165 18.38 4.97 11.98
CA ASP A 165 19.37 4.03 12.53
C ASP A 165 19.39 2.73 11.73
N TYR A 166 18.22 2.20 11.39
CA TYR A 166 18.06 0.99 10.59
C TYR A 166 17.07 1.21 9.47
N VAL A 167 17.37 0.61 8.30
CA VAL A 167 16.49 0.62 7.12
C VAL A 167 16.31 -0.81 6.64
N PHE A 168 15.07 -1.33 6.71
CA PHE A 168 14.71 -2.68 6.33
C PHE A 168 13.72 -2.72 5.18
N ASP A 169 13.69 -3.84 4.47
CA ASP A 169 12.75 -4.10 3.38
C ASP A 169 11.49 -4.80 3.90
N VAL A 170 10.30 -4.26 3.61
CA VAL A 170 9.00 -4.88 3.97
C VAL A 170 8.77 -6.20 3.23
N THR A 171 9.56 -6.52 2.22
CA THR A 171 9.51 -7.83 1.56
C THR A 171 9.76 -8.99 2.53
N PHE A 172 10.52 -8.78 3.61
CA PHE A 172 10.63 -9.75 4.70
C PHE A 172 9.28 -9.96 5.42
N GLY A 173 8.58 -8.88 5.77
CA GLY A 173 7.22 -8.96 6.37
C GLY A 173 6.21 -9.59 5.41
N ALA A 174 6.33 -9.32 4.10
CA ALA A 174 5.52 -9.96 3.08
C ALA A 174 5.76 -11.48 3.00
N ASP A 175 7.01 -11.91 3.11
CA ASP A 175 7.33 -13.34 3.15
C ASP A 175 6.70 -14.04 4.37
N LEU A 176 6.70 -13.41 5.55
CA LEU A 176 5.98 -13.92 6.72
C LEU A 176 4.47 -13.97 6.50
N THR A 177 3.88 -12.90 5.91
CA THR A 177 2.46 -12.88 5.55
C THR A 177 2.10 -14.06 4.65
N VAL A 178 2.92 -14.32 3.61
CA VAL A 178 2.70 -15.45 2.69
C VAL A 178 2.73 -16.79 3.39
N MET A 179 3.66 -16.98 4.32
CA MET A 179 3.76 -18.26 5.08
C MET A 179 2.49 -18.50 5.91
N GLU A 180 1.98 -17.46 6.59
CA GLU A 180 0.76 -17.55 7.40
C GLU A 180 -0.50 -17.70 6.51
N GLU A 181 -0.66 -16.86 5.47
CA GLU A 181 -1.83 -16.92 4.57
C GLU A 181 -1.90 -18.23 3.78
N ALA A 182 -0.76 -18.76 3.33
CA ALA A 182 -0.72 -20.07 2.66
C ALA A 182 -1.13 -21.20 3.59
N THR A 183 -0.67 -21.16 4.85
CA THR A 183 -1.05 -22.15 5.88
C THR A 183 -2.53 -22.05 6.22
N GLU A 184 -3.04 -20.84 6.43
CA GLU A 184 -4.46 -20.58 6.71
C GLU A 184 -5.35 -21.05 5.54
N LEU A 185 -4.97 -20.75 4.28
CA LEU A 185 -5.75 -21.17 3.11
C LEU A 185 -5.76 -22.70 2.95
N ILE A 186 -4.65 -23.39 3.20
CA ILE A 186 -4.61 -24.86 3.18
C ILE A 186 -5.58 -25.43 4.21
N ASP A 187 -5.55 -24.90 5.44
CA ASP A 187 -6.46 -25.34 6.50
C ASP A 187 -7.93 -25.13 6.13
N ARG A 188 -8.27 -23.93 5.59
CA ARG A 188 -9.62 -23.61 5.13
C ARG A 188 -10.12 -24.54 4.02
N ILE A 189 -9.26 -24.86 3.04
CA ILE A 189 -9.59 -25.80 1.94
C ILE A 189 -9.78 -27.21 2.48
N GLN A 190 -8.88 -27.72 3.34
CA GLN A 190 -8.96 -29.07 3.89
C GLN A 190 -10.20 -29.29 4.78
N ASN A 191 -10.59 -28.25 5.51
CA ASN A 191 -11.74 -28.29 6.41
C ASN A 191 -13.04 -27.78 5.77
N ASN A 192 -13.01 -27.32 4.52
CA ASN A 192 -14.10 -26.68 3.78
C ASN A 192 -14.81 -25.58 4.61
N LYS A 193 -14.02 -24.67 5.19
CA LYS A 193 -14.53 -23.64 6.10
C LYS A 193 -14.14 -22.24 5.62
N ARG A 194 -15.10 -21.30 5.68
CA ARG A 194 -14.87 -19.86 5.43
C ARG A 194 -14.19 -19.57 4.10
N LEU A 195 -14.62 -20.26 3.05
CA LEU A 195 -14.22 -20.02 1.67
C LEU A 195 -15.24 -19.13 0.96
N PRO A 196 -14.79 -18.29 0.01
CA PRO A 196 -13.42 -18.01 -0.33
C PRO A 196 -12.69 -17.24 0.77
N MET A 197 -11.36 -17.44 0.87
CA MET A 197 -10.52 -16.58 1.70
C MET A 197 -10.17 -15.31 0.93
N PHE A 198 -10.45 -14.13 1.52
CA PHE A 198 -9.99 -12.85 0.99
C PHE A 198 -8.67 -12.45 1.64
N THR A 199 -7.73 -11.95 0.85
CA THR A 199 -6.48 -11.39 1.41
C THR A 199 -6.78 -10.12 2.22
N SER A 200 -6.00 -9.85 3.27
CA SER A 200 -6.20 -8.74 4.21
C SER A 200 -5.07 -7.68 4.20
N CYS A 201 -4.10 -7.79 3.28
CA CYS A 201 -2.96 -6.87 3.24
C CYS A 201 -3.32 -5.44 2.78
N CYS A 202 -4.47 -5.23 2.08
CA CYS A 202 -4.95 -3.92 1.64
C CYS A 202 -5.85 -3.26 2.71
N PRO A 203 -5.39 -2.25 3.45
CA PRO A 203 -6.18 -1.66 4.54
C PRO A 203 -7.42 -0.92 4.07
N SER A 204 -7.42 -0.40 2.84
CA SER A 204 -8.63 0.19 2.24
C SER A 204 -9.73 -0.85 2.05
N TRP A 205 -9.38 -2.05 1.59
CA TRP A 205 -10.31 -3.18 1.47
C TRP A 205 -10.80 -3.64 2.84
N VAL A 206 -9.91 -3.82 3.79
CA VAL A 206 -10.25 -4.24 5.15
C VAL A 206 -11.21 -3.24 5.81
N LYS A 207 -10.94 -1.93 5.71
CA LYS A 207 -11.85 -0.90 6.23
C LYS A 207 -13.20 -0.93 5.51
N TYR A 208 -13.20 -1.12 4.18
CA TYR A 208 -14.44 -1.29 3.42
C TYR A 208 -15.24 -2.49 3.92
N ALA A 209 -14.59 -3.64 4.11
CA ALA A 209 -15.24 -4.85 4.61
C ALA A 209 -15.86 -4.63 6.00
N ARG A 210 -15.13 -3.97 6.91
CA ARG A 210 -15.58 -3.68 8.28
C ARG A 210 -16.80 -2.76 8.32
N VAL A 211 -16.91 -1.81 7.38
CA VAL A 211 -17.99 -0.80 7.37
C VAL A 211 -19.16 -1.23 6.48
N PHE A 212 -18.89 -1.68 5.25
CA PHE A 212 -19.92 -1.88 4.24
C PHE A 212 -20.33 -3.33 4.01
N THR A 213 -19.48 -4.30 4.37
CA THR A 213 -19.74 -5.73 4.16
C THR A 213 -19.27 -6.58 5.37
N PRO A 214 -19.75 -6.27 6.60
CA PRO A 214 -19.22 -6.91 7.82
C PRO A 214 -19.46 -8.42 7.87
N PHE A 215 -20.44 -8.94 7.11
CA PHE A 215 -20.68 -10.39 6.97
C PHE A 215 -19.53 -11.13 6.28
N LEU A 216 -18.60 -10.43 5.60
CA LEU A 216 -17.39 -11.02 5.00
C LEU A 216 -16.20 -11.09 5.96
N LEU A 217 -16.30 -10.57 7.19
CA LEU A 217 -15.16 -10.50 8.10
C LEU A 217 -14.57 -11.87 8.43
N ASP A 218 -15.39 -12.91 8.54
CA ASP A 218 -14.91 -14.27 8.76
C ASP A 218 -14.24 -14.89 7.52
N ASN A 219 -14.47 -14.32 6.35
CA ASN A 219 -13.81 -14.72 5.10
C ASN A 219 -12.48 -14.00 4.88
N LEU A 220 -12.19 -12.88 5.58
CA LEU A 220 -10.88 -12.26 5.50
C LEU A 220 -9.81 -13.19 6.07
N SER A 221 -8.61 -13.15 5.49
CA SER A 221 -7.43 -13.72 6.14
C SER A 221 -7.23 -13.05 7.50
N THR A 222 -6.93 -13.83 8.51
CA THR A 222 -6.64 -13.33 9.85
C THR A 222 -5.22 -12.78 9.96
N THR A 223 -4.37 -13.03 8.97
CA THR A 223 -2.97 -12.59 8.93
C THR A 223 -2.89 -11.07 8.83
N LYS A 224 -2.09 -10.45 9.69
CA LYS A 224 -1.80 -9.01 9.64
C LYS A 224 -1.07 -8.65 8.33
N SER A 225 -1.12 -7.37 7.96
CA SER A 225 -0.42 -6.90 6.77
C SER A 225 1.11 -6.98 6.93
N PRO A 226 1.89 -7.05 5.83
CA PRO A 226 3.36 -7.11 5.87
C PRO A 226 4.01 -6.03 6.74
N ILE A 227 3.51 -4.80 6.68
CA ILE A 227 4.00 -3.68 7.49
C ILE A 227 3.75 -3.95 8.98
N SER A 228 2.54 -4.33 9.35
CA SER A 228 2.19 -4.61 10.75
C SER A 228 2.95 -5.83 11.30
N ILE A 229 3.11 -6.90 10.49
CA ILE A 229 3.92 -8.06 10.85
C ILE A 229 5.37 -7.66 11.11
N GLN A 230 5.99 -6.95 10.17
CA GLN A 230 7.39 -6.57 10.34
C GLN A 230 7.60 -5.63 11.52
N SER A 231 6.71 -4.67 11.73
CA SER A 231 6.75 -3.78 12.88
C SER A 231 6.64 -4.57 14.20
N THR A 232 5.74 -5.56 14.26
CA THR A 232 5.62 -6.46 15.41
C THR A 232 6.91 -7.25 15.65
N ILE A 233 7.51 -7.80 14.61
CA ILE A 233 8.78 -8.55 14.73
C ILE A 233 9.94 -7.64 15.14
N ILE A 234 9.98 -6.41 14.64
CA ILE A 234 11.00 -5.44 15.06
C ILE A 234 10.85 -5.15 16.56
N LYS A 235 9.65 -4.84 17.03
CA LYS A 235 9.42 -4.53 18.44
C LYS A 235 9.63 -5.75 19.36
N LYS A 236 9.19 -6.94 18.95
CA LYS A 236 9.18 -8.14 19.84
C LYS A 236 10.43 -9.02 19.74
N TYR A 237 11.11 -9.03 18.61
CA TYR A 237 12.27 -9.89 18.40
C TYR A 237 13.58 -9.10 18.22
N PHE A 238 13.57 -8.08 17.31
CA PHE A 238 14.78 -7.31 17.06
C PHE A 238 15.21 -6.50 18.31
N SER A 239 14.25 -5.95 19.06
CA SER A 239 14.51 -5.28 20.36
C SER A 239 15.33 -6.17 21.29
N LYS A 240 14.88 -7.41 21.50
CA LYS A 240 15.59 -8.39 22.35
C LYS A 240 16.96 -8.76 21.79
N LEU A 241 17.06 -8.96 20.46
CA LEU A 241 18.31 -9.29 19.80
C LEU A 241 19.38 -8.19 19.97
N LYS A 242 18.93 -6.93 20.02
CA LYS A 242 19.80 -5.75 20.17
C LYS A 242 19.93 -5.25 21.63
N GLY A 243 19.15 -5.79 22.54
CA GLY A 243 19.13 -5.32 23.94
C GLY A 243 18.54 -3.91 24.10
N ILE A 244 17.57 -3.55 23.23
CA ILE A 244 16.90 -2.25 23.21
C ILE A 244 15.50 -2.45 23.78
N ASP A 245 15.02 -1.53 24.62
CA ASP A 245 13.63 -1.56 25.11
C ASP A 245 12.65 -1.35 23.93
N GLU A 246 11.53 -2.07 23.93
CA GLU A 246 10.51 -1.96 22.88
C GLU A 246 9.95 -0.52 22.78
N SER A 247 9.85 0.20 23.89
CA SER A 247 9.37 1.58 23.97
C SER A 247 10.33 2.60 23.37
N ASP A 248 11.62 2.24 23.24
CA ASP A 248 12.64 3.10 22.64
C ASP A 248 12.79 2.89 21.13
N ILE A 249 12.19 1.85 20.59
CA ILE A 249 12.16 1.62 19.14
C ILE A 249 10.96 2.33 18.52
N ILE A 250 11.22 3.21 17.57
CA ILE A 250 10.21 3.88 16.75
C ILE A 250 10.24 3.27 15.34
N VAL A 251 9.13 2.63 14.93
CA VAL A 251 9.01 2.03 13.61
C VAL A 251 8.26 2.96 12.66
N VAL A 252 8.91 3.32 11.57
CA VAL A 252 8.37 4.20 10.52
C VAL A 252 8.23 3.43 9.23
N ALA A 253 7.02 3.37 8.66
CA ALA A 253 6.79 2.73 7.38
C ALA A 253 6.78 3.76 6.23
N LEU A 254 7.72 3.62 5.29
CA LEU A 254 7.70 4.34 4.02
C LEU A 254 6.91 3.53 2.98
N THR A 255 5.78 4.09 2.51
CA THR A 255 4.77 3.33 1.78
C THR A 255 4.14 4.14 0.62
N PRO A 256 3.63 3.48 -0.44
CA PRO A 256 2.82 4.13 -1.48
C PRO A 256 1.38 4.43 -1.03
N CYS A 257 1.00 4.05 0.19
CA CYS A 257 -0.40 3.90 0.59
C CYS A 257 -0.78 4.84 1.74
N THR A 258 -1.73 5.74 1.51
CA THR A 258 -2.27 6.62 2.55
C THR A 258 -3.13 5.88 3.57
N SER A 259 -3.78 4.78 3.17
CA SER A 259 -4.61 3.96 4.06
C SER A 259 -3.81 3.21 5.14
N LYS A 260 -2.49 3.06 4.98
CA LYS A 260 -1.61 2.57 6.04
C LYS A 260 -1.56 3.50 7.26
N LYS A 261 -1.81 4.81 7.06
CA LYS A 261 -1.98 5.76 8.17
C LYS A 261 -3.25 5.48 8.98
N LEU A 262 -4.30 4.97 8.34
CA LEU A 262 -5.52 4.53 9.01
C LEU A 262 -5.31 3.16 9.70
N GLU A 263 -4.64 2.21 9.03
CA GLU A 263 -4.38 0.87 9.57
C GLU A 263 -3.70 0.93 10.95
N ARG A 264 -2.68 1.77 11.12
CA ARG A 264 -1.97 1.90 12.39
C ARG A 264 -2.83 2.42 13.56
N THR A 265 -4.02 2.94 13.29
CA THR A 265 -4.96 3.37 14.35
C THR A 265 -5.84 2.24 14.86
N ILE A 266 -5.77 1.06 14.25
CA ILE A 266 -6.54 -0.11 14.63
C ILE A 266 -5.80 -0.84 15.74
N SER A 267 -6.47 -1.06 16.87
CA SER A 267 -5.90 -1.85 17.98
C SER A 267 -5.48 -3.24 17.49
N GLY A 268 -4.26 -3.64 17.82
CA GLY A 268 -3.62 -4.86 17.35
C GLY A 268 -2.85 -4.73 16.03
N LEU A 269 -2.96 -3.56 15.33
CA LEU A 269 -2.15 -3.18 14.16
C LEU A 269 -1.28 -1.93 14.44
N ASP A 270 -1.27 -1.47 15.66
CA ASP A 270 -0.66 -0.23 16.16
C ASP A 270 0.84 -0.34 16.51
N THR A 271 1.48 -1.43 16.11
CA THR A 271 2.95 -1.61 16.30
C THR A 271 3.80 -0.74 15.37
N THR A 272 3.22 -0.16 14.32
CA THR A 272 3.87 0.84 13.46
C THR A 272 3.61 2.24 14.01
N ASP A 273 4.65 2.94 14.45
CA ASP A 273 4.49 4.24 15.13
C ASP A 273 4.14 5.36 14.16
N PHE A 274 4.77 5.38 12.98
CA PHE A 274 4.49 6.36 11.93
C PHE A 274 4.42 5.73 10.54
N VAL A 275 3.63 6.37 9.70
CA VAL A 275 3.57 6.04 8.27
C VAL A 275 3.83 7.32 7.47
N ILE A 276 4.83 7.29 6.59
CA ILE A 276 5.12 8.33 5.62
C ILE A 276 4.90 7.79 4.21
N THR A 277 4.37 8.62 3.31
CA THR A 277 4.13 8.21 1.93
C THR A 277 5.31 8.59 1.03
N ALA A 278 5.44 7.95 -0.13
CA ALA A 278 6.49 8.27 -1.10
C ALA A 278 6.47 9.75 -1.52
N SER A 279 5.26 10.30 -1.77
CA SER A 279 5.08 11.72 -2.08
C SER A 279 5.46 12.63 -0.92
N GLU A 280 5.09 12.27 0.32
CA GLU A 280 5.44 13.00 1.53
C GLU A 280 6.95 12.97 1.79
N TYR A 281 7.57 11.81 1.61
CA TYR A 281 9.01 11.63 1.78
C TYR A 281 9.82 12.46 0.78
N SER A 282 9.36 12.55 -0.45
CA SER A 282 10.01 13.38 -1.46
C SER A 282 10.00 14.88 -1.11
N ILE A 283 8.94 15.36 -0.43
CA ILE A 283 8.86 16.72 0.09
C ILE A 283 9.91 16.92 1.20
N TRP A 284 9.99 15.98 2.14
CA TRP A 284 10.94 16.02 3.23
C TRP A 284 12.41 16.06 2.75
N LEU A 285 12.77 15.21 1.77
CA LEU A 285 14.10 15.22 1.17
C LEU A 285 14.44 16.58 0.56
N LYS A 286 13.51 17.19 -0.16
CA LYS A 286 13.68 18.52 -0.76
C LYS A 286 13.83 19.62 0.30
N GLU A 287 13.05 19.60 1.37
CA GLU A 287 13.17 20.55 2.51
C GLU A 287 14.52 20.42 3.23
N ARG A 288 15.08 19.20 3.31
CA ARG A 288 16.42 18.95 3.88
C ARG A 288 17.55 19.26 2.91
N GLY A 289 17.27 19.66 1.69
CA GLY A 289 18.28 19.97 0.67
C GLY A 289 19.07 18.74 0.18
N ILE A 290 18.53 17.53 0.35
CA ILE A 290 19.20 16.30 -0.07
C ILE A 290 19.03 16.12 -1.58
N ASP A 291 20.15 16.16 -2.32
CA ASP A 291 20.17 15.87 -3.77
C ASP A 291 20.10 14.36 -3.99
N PHE A 292 18.89 13.84 -4.10
CA PHE A 292 18.61 12.41 -4.27
C PHE A 292 19.37 11.81 -5.46
N ASN A 293 19.58 12.58 -6.53
CA ASN A 293 20.24 12.10 -7.76
C ASN A 293 21.75 11.88 -7.59
N LYS A 294 22.36 12.51 -6.60
CA LYS A 294 23.81 12.41 -6.32
C LYS A 294 24.16 11.40 -5.22
N LEU A 295 23.17 10.85 -4.53
CA LEU A 295 23.40 9.87 -3.47
C LEU A 295 24.05 8.61 -4.04
N GLN A 296 25.04 8.09 -3.31
CA GLN A 296 25.63 6.78 -3.60
C GLN A 296 24.73 5.66 -3.09
N ASP A 297 24.74 4.54 -3.79
CA ASP A 297 23.92 3.37 -3.43
C ASP A 297 24.35 2.77 -2.09
N LYS A 298 23.36 2.42 -1.24
CA LYS A 298 23.55 1.66 0.00
C LYS A 298 22.59 0.48 0.03
N GLU A 299 23.02 -0.61 0.67
CA GLU A 299 22.20 -1.80 0.87
C GLU A 299 21.32 -1.63 2.12
N PHE A 300 20.20 -2.37 2.19
CA PHE A 300 19.45 -2.53 3.41
C PHE A 300 20.29 -3.09 4.55
N ASP A 301 19.93 -2.77 5.77
CA ASP A 301 20.53 -3.39 6.94
C ASP A 301 20.23 -4.91 6.97
N SER A 302 21.16 -5.70 7.50
CA SER A 302 21.04 -7.14 7.58
C SER A 302 19.91 -7.60 8.54
N LEU A 303 19.54 -8.84 8.44
CA LEU A 303 18.48 -9.59 9.13
C LEU A 303 17.12 -9.39 8.49
N PHE A 304 16.57 -8.16 8.37
CA PHE A 304 15.25 -7.89 7.78
C PHE A 304 15.32 -7.21 6.40
N GLY A 305 16.50 -7.01 5.87
CA GLY A 305 16.71 -6.41 4.54
C GLY A 305 16.74 -7.42 3.41
N ARG A 306 16.40 -8.68 3.66
CA ARG A 306 16.39 -9.74 2.65
C ARG A 306 14.99 -10.33 2.52
N GLY A 307 14.35 -10.02 1.41
CA GLY A 307 13.08 -10.63 1.02
C GLY A 307 13.21 -11.50 -0.22
N SER A 308 12.13 -12.18 -0.58
CA SER A 308 12.03 -12.95 -1.81
C SER A 308 11.40 -12.15 -2.95
N GLY A 309 11.51 -12.67 -4.19
CA GLY A 309 10.76 -12.17 -5.32
C GLY A 309 9.25 -12.16 -5.06
N ALA A 310 8.74 -13.19 -4.36
CA ALA A 310 7.34 -13.24 -3.93
C ALA A 310 6.96 -12.04 -3.03
N GLY A 311 7.84 -11.62 -2.11
CA GLY A 311 7.63 -10.41 -1.30
C GLY A 311 7.65 -9.12 -2.13
N ILE A 312 8.49 -9.03 -3.16
CA ILE A 312 8.59 -7.86 -4.04
C ILE A 312 7.29 -7.64 -4.82
N ILE A 313 6.70 -8.69 -5.38
CA ILE A 313 5.49 -8.57 -6.22
C ILE A 313 4.22 -8.20 -5.44
N PHE A 314 4.24 -8.17 -4.10
CA PHE A 314 3.16 -7.59 -3.28
C PHE A 314 2.82 -6.15 -3.66
N GLY A 315 3.77 -5.43 -4.23
CA GLY A 315 3.54 -4.08 -4.77
C GLY A 315 2.59 -4.02 -5.97
N ALA A 316 2.34 -5.14 -6.64
CA ALA A 316 1.51 -5.25 -7.84
C ALA A 316 0.26 -6.08 -7.58
N SER A 317 -0.86 -5.73 -8.24
CA SER A 317 -2.09 -6.53 -8.18
C SER A 317 -1.90 -7.90 -8.85
N GLY A 318 -2.28 -8.94 -8.15
CA GLY A 318 -2.04 -10.35 -8.46
C GLY A 318 -0.82 -10.93 -7.76
N GLY A 319 0.07 -10.07 -7.24
CA GLY A 319 1.32 -10.50 -6.62
C GLY A 319 1.14 -11.24 -5.31
N VAL A 320 0.17 -10.86 -4.49
CA VAL A 320 -0.14 -11.57 -3.22
C VAL A 320 -0.65 -12.96 -3.52
N CYS A 321 -1.63 -13.07 -4.42
CA CYS A 321 -2.21 -14.35 -4.83
C CYS A 321 -1.14 -15.27 -5.42
N GLU A 322 -0.28 -14.73 -6.30
CA GLU A 322 0.83 -15.48 -6.90
C GLU A 322 1.82 -15.98 -5.83
N ALA A 323 2.20 -15.14 -4.87
CA ALA A 323 3.10 -15.49 -3.77
C ALA A 323 2.53 -16.62 -2.89
N ILE A 324 1.23 -16.53 -2.54
CA ILE A 324 0.53 -17.56 -1.77
C ILE A 324 0.51 -18.89 -2.54
N VAL A 325 0.15 -18.89 -3.83
CA VAL A 325 0.10 -20.09 -4.66
C VAL A 325 1.47 -20.74 -4.81
N ARG A 326 2.55 -19.97 -4.98
CA ARG A 326 3.94 -20.49 -4.98
C ARG A 326 4.26 -21.25 -3.69
N THR A 327 3.92 -20.68 -2.55
CA THR A 327 4.20 -21.25 -1.23
C THR A 327 3.31 -22.46 -0.91
N MET A 328 2.01 -22.39 -1.22
CA MET A 328 1.08 -23.52 -1.10
C MET A 328 1.54 -24.72 -1.93
N TYR A 329 2.01 -24.47 -3.16
CA TYR A 329 2.53 -25.56 -4.01
C TYR A 329 3.63 -26.33 -3.30
N TYR A 330 4.61 -25.60 -2.72
CA TYR A 330 5.69 -26.24 -1.97
C TYR A 330 5.17 -26.98 -0.72
N MET A 331 4.30 -26.34 0.06
CA MET A 331 3.78 -26.94 1.30
C MET A 331 3.01 -28.24 1.04
N LEU A 332 2.27 -28.32 -0.06
CA LEU A 332 1.44 -29.49 -0.41
C LEU A 332 2.21 -30.59 -1.17
N THR A 333 3.30 -30.25 -1.86
CA THR A 333 4.01 -31.20 -2.74
C THR A 333 5.45 -31.47 -2.33
N ASN A 334 6.02 -30.65 -1.47
CA ASN A 334 7.45 -30.58 -1.14
C ASN A 334 8.36 -30.44 -2.38
N LYS A 335 7.85 -29.80 -3.44
CA LYS A 335 8.56 -29.56 -4.70
C LYS A 335 8.58 -28.07 -5.03
N THR A 336 9.64 -27.61 -5.69
CA THR A 336 9.71 -26.24 -6.22
C THR A 336 8.60 -26.00 -7.26
N PRO A 337 7.90 -24.86 -7.22
CA PRO A 337 6.89 -24.51 -8.19
C PRO A 337 7.43 -24.52 -9.63
N SER A 338 6.60 -24.92 -10.56
CA SER A 338 6.92 -24.87 -11.99
C SER A 338 7.11 -23.41 -12.47
N LYS A 339 7.80 -23.23 -13.62
CA LYS A 339 7.96 -21.90 -14.23
C LYS A 339 6.62 -21.18 -14.42
N ARG A 340 5.54 -21.87 -14.81
CA ARG A 340 4.21 -21.29 -14.95
C ARG A 340 3.69 -20.70 -13.62
N LEU A 341 3.95 -21.34 -12.49
CA LEU A 341 3.53 -20.84 -11.18
C LEU A 341 4.45 -19.75 -10.64
N LEU A 342 5.72 -19.72 -11.05
CA LEU A 342 6.67 -18.64 -10.77
C LEU A 342 6.43 -17.41 -11.65
N GLU A 343 5.73 -17.58 -12.77
CA GLU A 343 5.34 -16.50 -13.69
C GLU A 343 3.83 -16.64 -13.98
N PHE A 344 2.99 -16.46 -12.95
CA PHE A 344 1.56 -16.70 -13.01
C PHE A 344 0.84 -15.58 -13.78
N THR A 345 1.08 -15.55 -15.10
CA THR A 345 0.70 -14.45 -16.01
C THR A 345 -0.81 -14.25 -16.12
N GLU A 346 -1.61 -15.29 -15.89
CA GLU A 346 -3.07 -15.25 -15.99
C GLU A 346 -3.71 -14.23 -15.03
N ILE A 347 -3.09 -14.01 -13.87
CA ILE A 347 -3.59 -13.07 -12.85
C ILE A 347 -2.81 -11.75 -12.78
N ARG A 348 -1.86 -11.53 -13.71
CA ARG A 348 -1.06 -10.31 -13.80
C ARG A 348 -1.74 -9.21 -14.63
N GLY A 349 -1.31 -7.96 -14.45
CA GLY A 349 -1.73 -6.80 -15.27
C GLY A 349 -2.85 -5.95 -14.66
N LEU A 350 -3.37 -5.00 -15.46
CA LEU A 350 -4.28 -3.94 -15.01
C LEU A 350 -5.77 -4.23 -15.22
N LYS A 351 -6.18 -5.42 -15.66
CA LYS A 351 -7.60 -5.77 -15.79
C LYS A 351 -8.27 -5.76 -14.41
N LYS A 352 -9.48 -5.20 -14.31
CA LYS A 352 -10.23 -5.04 -13.05
C LYS A 352 -10.47 -6.35 -12.31
N ALA A 353 -10.76 -7.43 -13.04
CA ALA A 353 -10.88 -8.77 -12.50
C ALA A 353 -10.10 -9.76 -13.39
N LYS A 354 -9.40 -10.70 -12.75
CA LYS A 354 -8.58 -11.74 -13.39
C LYS A 354 -8.72 -13.02 -12.60
N GLU A 355 -8.97 -14.11 -13.26
CA GLU A 355 -9.12 -15.42 -12.63
C GLU A 355 -8.20 -16.46 -13.22
N ALA A 356 -7.83 -17.43 -12.44
CA ALA A 356 -7.10 -18.60 -12.89
C ALA A 356 -7.45 -19.83 -12.03
N THR A 357 -7.14 -21.00 -12.59
CA THR A 357 -7.25 -22.26 -11.89
C THR A 357 -5.88 -22.94 -11.86
N VAL A 358 -5.48 -23.41 -10.70
CA VAL A 358 -4.31 -24.26 -10.51
C VAL A 358 -4.71 -25.59 -9.90
N ILE A 359 -3.99 -26.64 -10.27
CA ILE A 359 -4.14 -27.97 -9.68
C ILE A 359 -2.87 -28.29 -8.90
N ILE A 360 -2.99 -28.46 -7.59
CA ILE A 360 -1.89 -28.76 -6.69
C ILE A 360 -2.21 -30.08 -5.97
N ASN A 361 -1.41 -31.09 -6.19
CA ASN A 361 -1.59 -32.43 -5.59
C ASN A 361 -3.03 -32.98 -5.77
N GLY A 362 -3.62 -32.79 -6.96
CA GLY A 362 -4.98 -33.20 -7.29
C GLY A 362 -6.09 -32.27 -6.81
N ILE A 363 -5.79 -31.28 -5.99
CA ILE A 363 -6.76 -30.28 -5.48
C ILE A 363 -6.86 -29.14 -6.50
N LYS A 364 -8.10 -28.89 -6.99
CA LYS A 364 -8.39 -27.75 -7.87
C LYS A 364 -8.58 -26.50 -7.02
N ILE A 365 -7.78 -25.48 -7.27
CA ILE A 365 -7.79 -24.19 -6.57
C ILE A 365 -8.12 -23.09 -7.57
N ASN A 366 -9.27 -22.46 -7.40
CA ASN A 366 -9.68 -21.31 -8.18
C ASN A 366 -9.30 -20.02 -7.46
N VAL A 367 -8.61 -19.13 -8.16
CA VAL A 367 -8.16 -17.86 -7.61
C VAL A 367 -8.76 -16.69 -8.41
N LEU A 368 -9.05 -15.60 -7.73
CA LEU A 368 -9.55 -14.37 -8.32
C LEU A 368 -8.72 -13.19 -7.80
N VAL A 369 -8.38 -12.28 -8.68
CA VAL A 369 -7.73 -11.01 -8.37
C VAL A 369 -8.63 -9.86 -8.79
N VAL A 370 -9.01 -9.01 -7.86
CA VAL A 370 -9.89 -7.86 -8.09
C VAL A 370 -9.15 -6.56 -7.77
N GLN A 371 -9.24 -5.62 -8.71
CA GLN A 371 -8.74 -4.25 -8.54
C GLN A 371 -9.93 -3.30 -8.60
N SER A 372 -10.04 -2.38 -7.64
CA SER A 372 -11.19 -1.49 -7.47
C SER A 372 -12.40 -2.17 -6.84
N LEU A 373 -12.91 -1.58 -5.76
CA LEU A 373 -14.01 -2.16 -4.96
C LEU A 373 -15.34 -2.32 -5.72
N PRO A 374 -15.72 -1.43 -6.67
CA PRO A 374 -16.92 -1.66 -7.47
C PRO A 374 -16.92 -2.98 -8.27
N ALA A 375 -15.75 -3.51 -8.58
CA ALA A 375 -15.65 -4.79 -9.29
C ALA A 375 -15.97 -6.01 -8.40
N LEU A 376 -16.12 -5.80 -7.09
CA LEU A 376 -16.45 -6.85 -6.13
C LEU A 376 -17.96 -7.12 -6.01
N SER A 377 -18.86 -6.25 -6.49
CA SER A 377 -20.29 -6.33 -6.18
C SER A 377 -20.90 -7.72 -6.46
N ASN A 378 -20.69 -8.25 -7.66
CA ASN A 378 -21.22 -9.58 -8.03
C ASN A 378 -20.59 -10.71 -7.20
N ILE A 379 -19.30 -10.57 -6.85
CA ILE A 379 -18.58 -11.56 -6.05
C ILE A 379 -19.10 -11.58 -4.61
N ILE A 380 -19.43 -10.41 -4.07
CA ILE A 380 -20.02 -10.26 -2.74
C ILE A 380 -21.36 -11.01 -2.68
N ASP A 381 -22.19 -10.88 -3.72
CA ASP A 381 -23.48 -11.58 -3.79
C ASP A 381 -23.28 -13.10 -3.91
N GLU A 382 -22.35 -13.59 -4.74
CA GLU A 382 -22.01 -15.03 -4.83
C GLU A 382 -21.54 -15.60 -3.48
N VAL A 383 -20.77 -14.84 -2.70
CA VAL A 383 -20.30 -15.27 -1.37
C VAL A 383 -21.45 -15.29 -0.36
N LYS A 384 -22.36 -14.31 -0.39
CA LYS A 384 -23.57 -14.28 0.43
C LYS A 384 -24.47 -15.50 0.22
N GLU A 385 -24.57 -15.94 -1.03
CA GLU A 385 -25.39 -17.08 -1.45
C GLU A 385 -24.68 -18.44 -1.27
N GLU A 386 -23.45 -18.43 -0.71
CA GLU A 386 -22.59 -19.62 -0.57
C GLU A 386 -22.29 -20.34 -1.91
N ASN A 387 -22.38 -19.61 -3.04
CA ASN A 387 -22.22 -20.13 -4.40
C ASN A 387 -20.84 -19.84 -5.01
N SER A 388 -19.91 -19.29 -4.25
CA SER A 388 -18.61 -18.89 -4.79
C SER A 388 -17.77 -20.10 -5.20
N LYS A 389 -17.31 -20.10 -6.45
CA LYS A 389 -16.37 -21.11 -6.96
C LYS A 389 -14.93 -20.90 -6.52
N TYR A 390 -14.61 -19.73 -5.91
CA TYR A 390 -13.24 -19.33 -5.60
C TYR A 390 -12.80 -19.84 -4.22
N HIS A 391 -11.50 -20.08 -4.10
CA HIS A 391 -10.85 -20.48 -2.84
C HIS A 391 -10.06 -19.31 -2.26
N LEU A 392 -9.41 -18.50 -3.13
CA LEU A 392 -8.63 -17.33 -2.75
C LEU A 392 -9.04 -16.14 -3.62
N ILE A 393 -9.29 -15.01 -2.97
CA ILE A 393 -9.61 -13.75 -3.64
C ILE A 393 -8.65 -12.66 -3.14
N GLU A 394 -7.80 -12.17 -4.03
CA GLU A 394 -7.02 -10.97 -3.76
C GLU A 394 -7.84 -9.73 -4.09
N VAL A 395 -7.95 -8.81 -3.13
CA VAL A 395 -8.63 -7.53 -3.32
C VAL A 395 -7.67 -6.38 -3.10
N MET A 396 -7.47 -5.58 -4.16
CA MET A 396 -6.75 -4.32 -4.10
C MET A 396 -7.68 -3.17 -4.47
N ASN A 397 -7.78 -2.14 -3.61
CA ASN A 397 -8.61 -0.98 -3.93
C ASN A 397 -8.02 -0.15 -5.08
N CYS A 398 -6.69 -0.07 -5.18
CA CYS A 398 -6.01 0.74 -6.19
C CYS A 398 -5.80 -0.03 -7.50
N VAL A 399 -5.98 0.64 -8.64
CA VAL A 399 -5.66 0.07 -9.95
C VAL A 399 -4.16 -0.19 -10.06
N GLY A 400 -3.78 -1.41 -10.42
CA GLY A 400 -2.40 -1.87 -10.47
C GLY A 400 -1.87 -2.40 -9.14
N GLY A 401 -2.61 -2.28 -8.04
CA GLY A 401 -2.15 -2.58 -6.68
C GLY A 401 -1.46 -1.39 -6.03
N CYS A 402 -0.48 -1.63 -5.17
CA CYS A 402 0.20 -0.60 -4.38
C CYS A 402 0.96 0.41 -5.25
N ILE A 403 1.43 0.04 -6.44
CA ILE A 403 2.06 0.95 -7.43
C ILE A 403 1.12 2.07 -7.91
N GLY A 404 -0.19 1.96 -7.70
CA GLY A 404 -1.21 2.98 -7.96
C GLY A 404 -1.76 3.60 -6.68
N GLY A 405 -1.06 3.46 -5.56
CA GLY A 405 -1.48 3.93 -4.23
C GLY A 405 -1.58 5.45 -4.12
N GLY A 406 -2.48 5.93 -3.24
CA GLY A 406 -2.74 7.35 -3.05
C GLY A 406 -1.60 8.17 -2.46
N GLY A 407 -0.55 7.51 -1.99
CA GLY A 407 0.68 8.12 -1.47
C GLY A 407 1.85 8.13 -2.44
N GLU A 408 1.63 7.66 -3.67
CA GLU A 408 2.64 7.71 -4.73
C GLU A 408 2.89 9.13 -5.23
N PRO A 409 4.03 9.40 -5.90
CA PRO A 409 4.26 10.65 -6.60
C PRO A 409 3.13 10.96 -7.59
N LEU A 410 2.74 12.24 -7.64
CA LEU A 410 1.69 12.70 -8.55
C LEU A 410 2.14 12.60 -10.01
N SER A 411 1.29 12.07 -10.85
CA SER A 411 1.47 12.02 -12.30
C SER A 411 0.32 12.72 -13.02
N ILE A 412 0.53 13.04 -14.29
CA ILE A 412 -0.54 13.59 -15.15
C ILE A 412 -1.69 12.59 -15.17
N ILE A 413 -2.91 13.03 -14.87
CA ILE A 413 -4.08 12.16 -14.68
C ILE A 413 -4.33 11.25 -15.90
N SER A 414 -4.17 11.77 -17.12
CA SER A 414 -4.33 10.99 -18.35
C SER A 414 -3.23 9.96 -18.61
N LYS A 415 -2.09 10.05 -17.91
CA LYS A 415 -0.94 9.16 -18.06
C LYS A 415 -0.77 8.16 -16.91
N GLN A 416 -1.68 8.14 -15.94
CA GLN A 416 -1.57 7.29 -14.76
C GLN A 416 -1.39 5.81 -15.09
N ASP A 417 -2.10 5.29 -16.10
CA ASP A 417 -1.98 3.87 -16.48
C ASP A 417 -0.62 3.55 -17.15
N GLU A 418 -0.06 4.46 -17.94
CA GLU A 418 1.30 4.31 -18.49
C GLU A 418 2.34 4.25 -17.37
N VAL A 419 2.21 5.13 -16.38
CA VAL A 419 3.08 5.16 -15.20
C VAL A 419 2.96 3.86 -14.41
N ARG A 420 1.74 3.39 -14.13
CA ARG A 420 1.48 2.12 -13.43
C ARG A 420 2.10 0.93 -14.18
N ILE A 421 1.98 0.88 -15.51
CA ILE A 421 2.57 -0.19 -16.33
C ILE A 421 4.10 -0.21 -16.21
N LYS A 422 4.75 0.94 -16.21
CA LYS A 422 6.21 1.03 -16.06
C LYS A 422 6.64 0.53 -14.68
N ARG A 423 6.03 1.04 -13.60
CA ARG A 423 6.30 0.58 -12.21
C ARG A 423 6.06 -0.92 -12.06
N TYR A 424 4.96 -1.42 -12.62
CA TYR A 424 4.60 -2.83 -12.64
C TYR A 424 5.68 -3.71 -13.26
N LYS A 425 6.16 -3.35 -14.45
CA LYS A 425 7.22 -4.09 -15.15
C LYS A 425 8.46 -4.23 -14.30
N THR A 426 8.92 -3.14 -13.70
CA THR A 426 10.13 -3.14 -12.87
C THR A 426 9.99 -4.06 -11.65
N LEU A 427 8.82 -4.11 -10.96
CA LEU A 427 8.63 -5.04 -9.86
C LEU A 427 8.74 -6.51 -10.30
N TYR A 428 8.15 -6.86 -11.44
CA TYR A 428 8.27 -8.24 -11.96
C TYR A 428 9.65 -8.57 -12.53
N GLU A 429 10.39 -7.58 -13.01
CA GLU A 429 11.80 -7.74 -13.36
C GLU A 429 12.64 -8.00 -12.10
N CYS A 430 12.40 -7.27 -11.02
CA CYS A 430 13.04 -7.53 -9.73
C CYS A 430 12.74 -8.95 -9.19
N ASP A 431 11.49 -9.42 -9.30
CA ASP A 431 11.14 -10.82 -8.96
C ASP A 431 11.89 -11.82 -9.84
N LYS A 432 11.93 -11.56 -11.15
CA LYS A 432 12.63 -12.41 -12.11
C LYS A 432 14.12 -12.52 -11.80
N ASP A 433 14.74 -11.44 -11.35
CA ASP A 433 16.17 -11.38 -11.04
C ASP A 433 16.49 -11.76 -9.58
N ALA A 434 15.46 -11.87 -8.71
CA ALA A 434 15.65 -12.25 -7.31
C ALA A 434 16.28 -13.62 -7.18
N LYS A 435 17.28 -13.74 -6.29
CA LYS A 435 17.95 -15.03 -5.98
C LYS A 435 17.03 -15.98 -5.22
N ILE A 436 16.18 -15.43 -4.35
CA ILE A 436 15.17 -16.15 -3.58
C ILE A 436 13.81 -15.87 -4.27
N LYS A 437 13.17 -16.89 -4.81
CA LYS A 437 11.93 -16.73 -5.60
C LYS A 437 10.68 -16.75 -4.74
N SER A 438 10.67 -17.55 -3.71
CA SER A 438 9.49 -17.83 -2.90
C SER A 438 9.78 -17.64 -1.41
N SER A 439 8.75 -17.27 -0.65
CA SER A 439 8.87 -16.92 0.77
C SER A 439 9.42 -18.07 1.62
N TYR A 440 9.05 -19.33 1.35
CA TYR A 440 9.55 -20.52 2.06
C TYR A 440 11.04 -20.78 1.83
N GLU A 441 11.66 -20.20 0.79
CA GLU A 441 13.09 -20.32 0.52
C GLU A 441 13.92 -19.35 1.36
N ASN A 442 13.34 -18.26 1.82
CA ASN A 442 14.03 -17.20 2.52
C ASN A 442 14.66 -17.71 3.84
N PRO A 443 16.01 -17.66 3.97
CA PRO A 443 16.69 -18.18 5.16
C PRO A 443 16.37 -17.38 6.43
N ASP A 444 16.07 -16.08 6.30
CA ASP A 444 15.72 -15.24 7.44
C ASP A 444 14.31 -15.58 7.95
N ILE A 445 13.40 -15.98 7.06
CA ILE A 445 12.07 -16.50 7.45
C ILE A 445 12.22 -17.84 8.19
N LYS A 446 13.03 -18.76 7.67
CA LYS A 446 13.31 -20.04 8.35
C LYS A 446 13.93 -19.81 9.74
N ARG A 447 14.83 -18.83 9.83
CA ARG A 447 15.50 -18.47 11.07
C ARG A 447 14.50 -17.92 12.11
N ILE A 448 13.64 -16.96 11.75
CA ILE A 448 12.68 -16.35 12.70
C ILE A 448 11.67 -17.37 13.21
N TYR A 449 11.19 -18.28 12.36
CA TYR A 449 10.34 -19.38 12.81
C TYR A 449 11.08 -20.29 13.79
N LYS A 450 12.30 -20.71 13.47
CA LYS A 450 13.10 -21.59 14.34
C LYS A 450 13.43 -20.95 15.68
N GLU A 451 13.84 -19.68 15.69
CA GLU A 451 14.39 -19.01 16.89
C GLU A 451 13.33 -18.34 17.74
N PHE A 452 12.20 -17.91 17.16
CA PHE A 452 11.27 -17.04 17.85
C PHE A 452 9.79 -17.44 17.74
N ILE A 453 9.27 -17.66 16.52
CA ILE A 453 7.83 -17.86 16.32
C ILE A 453 7.43 -19.31 16.54
N GLY A 454 8.22 -20.28 16.05
CA GLY A 454 7.95 -21.72 16.07
C GLY A 454 7.50 -22.22 14.70
N LYS A 455 6.21 -22.33 14.44
CA LYS A 455 5.63 -22.79 13.17
C LYS A 455 4.55 -21.82 12.70
N PRO A 456 4.29 -21.72 11.38
CA PRO A 456 3.12 -20.97 10.89
C PRO A 456 1.83 -21.43 11.59
N SER A 457 0.98 -20.46 11.89
CA SER A 457 -0.35 -20.63 12.54
C SER A 457 -0.32 -21.31 13.92
N ASN A 458 0.84 -21.47 14.57
CA ASN A 458 0.87 -21.92 15.95
C ASN A 458 0.37 -20.82 16.92
N GLU A 459 0.23 -21.15 18.20
CA GLU A 459 -0.29 -20.26 19.23
C GLU A 459 0.44 -18.89 19.26
N LYS A 460 1.78 -18.90 19.19
CA LYS A 460 2.59 -17.68 19.18
C LYS A 460 2.48 -16.91 17.87
N ALA A 461 2.39 -17.59 16.71
CA ALA A 461 2.10 -16.94 15.44
C ALA A 461 0.72 -16.28 15.47
N GLN A 462 -0.31 -16.96 16.01
CA GLN A 462 -1.65 -16.40 16.18
C GLN A 462 -1.64 -15.12 17.04
N GLU A 463 -0.91 -15.12 18.14
CA GLU A 463 -0.77 -13.93 19.00
C GLU A 463 -0.08 -12.76 18.29
N LEU A 464 1.03 -13.01 17.61
CA LEU A 464 1.90 -11.97 17.06
C LEU A 464 1.48 -11.50 15.68
N LEU A 465 1.08 -12.43 14.79
CA LEU A 465 0.95 -12.21 13.36
C LEU A 465 -0.49 -12.18 12.85
N HIS A 466 -1.47 -12.54 13.70
CA HIS A 466 -2.88 -12.59 13.32
C HIS A 466 -3.72 -11.56 14.05
N ILE A 467 -4.90 -11.28 13.50
CA ILE A 467 -5.88 -10.35 14.06
C ILE A 467 -7.29 -10.80 13.72
N LYS A 468 -8.24 -10.53 14.61
CA LYS A 468 -9.66 -10.62 14.32
C LYS A 468 -10.22 -9.22 14.11
N TYR A 469 -10.73 -8.98 12.91
CA TYR A 469 -11.33 -7.68 12.57
C TYR A 469 -12.70 -7.51 13.23
N LYS A 470 -13.01 -6.26 13.63
CA LYS A 470 -14.29 -5.89 14.25
C LYS A 470 -15.21 -5.25 13.21
N ASP A 471 -16.51 -5.52 13.34
CA ASP A 471 -17.57 -4.82 12.63
C ASP A 471 -17.57 -3.33 13.01
N GLU A 472 -17.67 -2.46 12.01
CA GLU A 472 -17.78 -1.00 12.14
C GLU A 472 -18.97 -0.46 11.32
N SER A 473 -19.96 -1.28 11.02
CA SER A 473 -21.14 -0.87 10.23
C SER A 473 -22.01 0.17 10.95
N ASP A 474 -21.85 0.33 12.24
CA ASP A 474 -22.45 1.40 13.04
C ASP A 474 -22.04 2.81 12.55
N LEU A 475 -20.89 2.94 11.87
CA LEU A 475 -20.48 4.20 11.25
C LEU A 475 -21.39 4.67 10.10
N LEU A 476 -22.27 3.80 9.59
CA LEU A 476 -23.25 4.12 8.55
C LEU A 476 -24.54 4.75 9.09
N ASN A 477 -24.74 4.68 10.40
CA ASN A 477 -25.92 5.20 11.13
C ASN A 477 -25.55 6.54 11.82
#